data_eaabbc109a25fa8f8fe6e40a0886b6bf
#
_entry.id   eaabbc109a25fa8f8fe6e40a0886b6bf
#
_cell.length_a   1.000
_cell.length_b   1.000
_cell.length_c   1.000
_cell.angle_alpha   90.00
_cell.angle_beta   90.00
_cell.angle_gamma   90.00
#
_symmetry.space_group_name_H-M   'P 1'
#
loop_
_entity.id
_entity.type
_entity.pdbx_description
1 polymer ?
#
loop_
_entity_poly.entity_id
_entity_poly.type
_entity_poly.pdbx_seq_one_letter_code
_entity_poly.pdbx_strand_id
1 'polypeptide(L)'
;MKTRLLGTTGLEVPILAFGASSLGAEFRSITFDEATGSVRAALDAGLRLIDTSPFYGRGMSEVLLGIALAGVPRRDYLLCTKLGRYDLGHFDFSARRVAESIDVSLHRLRTDHLDIVLCHDVEFVPLRQIVDETLQALEKVRQSGKVRYIGFSGYPQKIFHVLCEQARVDCVLNYNQYTLQNTRFADETIPLLEAQGIGVMNAGPFSARLLTD
;
A
#
# COMPACT_ATOMS: atom_id res chain seq x y z
N MET A 1 -16.03 13.44 -1.92
CA MET A 1 -15.19 13.28 -0.69
C MET A 1 -14.11 14.34 -0.71
N LYS A 2 -13.60 14.79 0.47
CA LYS A 2 -12.43 15.71 0.52
C LYS A 2 -11.18 14.96 0.05
N THR A 3 -10.27 15.69 -0.61
CA THR A 3 -8.99 15.19 -1.13
C THR A 3 -7.82 15.95 -0.51
N ARG A 4 -6.62 15.38 -0.62
CA ARG A 4 -5.34 15.99 -0.24
C ARG A 4 -4.26 15.56 -1.22
N LEU A 5 -3.22 16.36 -1.36
CA LEU A 5 -2.01 15.93 -2.05
C LEU A 5 -1.27 14.90 -1.19
N LEU A 6 -0.78 13.85 -1.82
CA LEU A 6 0.06 12.84 -1.18
C LEU A 6 1.53 13.31 -1.26
N GLY A 7 2.00 13.97 -0.22
CA GLY A 7 3.34 14.57 -0.21
C GLY A 7 3.54 15.53 -1.39
N THR A 8 4.70 15.44 -2.02
CA THR A 8 5.07 16.22 -3.21
C THR A 8 4.84 15.48 -4.54
N THR A 9 4.12 14.34 -4.52
CA THR A 9 3.84 13.53 -5.73
C THR A 9 2.98 14.23 -6.77
N GLY A 10 2.23 15.26 -6.38
CA GLY A 10 1.17 15.83 -7.19
C GLY A 10 -0.08 14.96 -7.31
N LEU A 11 -0.08 13.78 -6.68
CA LEU A 11 -1.22 12.88 -6.66
C LEU A 11 -2.26 13.35 -5.65
N GLU A 12 -3.43 13.68 -6.12
CA GLU A 12 -4.57 14.06 -5.28
C GLU A 12 -5.31 12.78 -4.84
N VAL A 13 -5.33 12.51 -3.54
CA VAL A 13 -5.94 11.31 -2.96
C VAL A 13 -7.11 11.68 -2.04
N PRO A 14 -8.16 10.85 -1.95
CA PRO A 14 -9.21 11.04 -0.95
C PRO A 14 -8.64 10.86 0.46
N ILE A 15 -9.19 11.58 1.44
CA ILE A 15 -8.77 11.49 2.85
C ILE A 15 -9.06 10.12 3.49
N LEU A 16 -9.96 9.35 2.90
CA LEU A 16 -10.24 7.95 3.26
C LEU A 16 -9.96 7.07 2.05
N ALA A 17 -9.27 5.96 2.28
CA ALA A 17 -8.98 4.94 1.30
C ALA A 17 -9.70 3.62 1.63
N PHE A 18 -9.89 2.78 0.63
CA PHE A 18 -10.42 1.43 0.82
C PHE A 18 -9.26 0.45 1.03
N GLY A 19 -9.16 -0.11 2.24
CA GLY A 19 -8.21 -1.18 2.56
C GLY A 19 -8.82 -2.55 2.21
N ALA A 20 -8.21 -3.23 1.26
CA ALA A 20 -8.73 -4.47 0.69
C ALA A 20 -8.23 -5.76 1.37
N SER A 21 -7.62 -5.69 2.56
CA SER A 21 -7.14 -6.87 3.28
C SER A 21 -8.25 -7.89 3.58
N SER A 22 -9.46 -7.41 3.90
CA SER A 22 -10.63 -8.25 4.13
C SER A 22 -11.05 -9.09 2.91
N LEU A 23 -10.75 -8.62 1.69
CA LEU A 23 -11.01 -9.40 0.46
C LEU A 23 -10.12 -10.66 0.38
N GLY A 24 -8.98 -10.65 1.06
CA GLY A 24 -8.11 -11.81 1.23
C GLY A 24 -8.56 -12.79 2.30
N ALA A 25 -9.73 -12.59 2.92
CA ALA A 25 -10.24 -13.39 4.03
C ALA A 25 -9.36 -13.36 5.29
N GLU A 26 -8.57 -12.29 5.49
CA GLU A 26 -7.65 -12.13 6.62
C GLU A 26 -8.34 -12.14 7.99
N PHE A 27 -9.61 -11.72 8.06
CA PHE A 27 -10.35 -11.60 9.31
C PHE A 27 -11.52 -12.58 9.43
N ARG A 28 -12.15 -12.93 8.31
CA ARG A 28 -13.23 -13.90 8.17
C ARG A 28 -13.38 -14.33 6.71
N SER A 29 -14.06 -15.44 6.50
CA SER A 29 -14.47 -15.83 5.14
C SER A 29 -15.36 -14.74 4.53
N ILE A 30 -15.17 -14.50 3.25
CA ILE A 30 -15.93 -13.54 2.47
C ILE A 30 -16.47 -14.21 1.21
N THR A 31 -17.71 -13.94 0.85
CA THR A 31 -18.28 -14.43 -0.40
C THR A 31 -17.84 -13.53 -1.56
N PHE A 32 -17.96 -14.04 -2.78
CA PHE A 32 -17.66 -13.26 -3.98
C PHE A 32 -18.53 -11.99 -4.10
N ASP A 33 -19.82 -12.11 -3.80
CA ASP A 33 -20.77 -11.00 -3.87
C ASP A 33 -20.48 -9.93 -2.80
N GLU A 34 -20.14 -10.35 -1.58
CA GLU A 34 -19.71 -9.41 -0.54
C GLU A 34 -18.44 -8.66 -0.95
N ALA A 35 -17.45 -9.38 -1.52
CA ALA A 35 -16.19 -8.78 -1.95
C ALA A 35 -16.41 -7.73 -3.05
N THR A 36 -17.11 -8.13 -4.12
CA THR A 36 -17.37 -7.23 -5.26
C THR A 36 -18.33 -6.09 -4.90
N GLY A 37 -19.32 -6.36 -4.07
CA GLY A 37 -20.28 -5.36 -3.56
C GLY A 37 -19.58 -4.31 -2.69
N SER A 38 -18.65 -4.71 -1.81
CA SER A 38 -17.91 -3.77 -0.96
C SER A 38 -17.01 -2.83 -1.76
N VAL A 39 -16.35 -3.33 -2.81
CA VAL A 39 -15.54 -2.49 -3.71
C VAL A 39 -16.40 -1.46 -4.43
N ARG A 40 -17.54 -1.87 -4.96
CA ARG A 40 -18.49 -0.95 -5.63
C ARG A 40 -19.01 0.11 -4.67
N ALA A 41 -19.46 -0.29 -3.49
CA ALA A 41 -19.93 0.63 -2.46
C ALA A 41 -18.84 1.64 -2.04
N ALA A 42 -17.57 1.20 -1.96
CA ALA A 42 -16.45 2.09 -1.68
C ALA A 42 -16.26 3.13 -2.78
N LEU A 43 -16.28 2.72 -4.05
CA LEU A 43 -16.17 3.65 -5.18
C LEU A 43 -17.33 4.65 -5.23
N ASP A 44 -18.57 4.19 -5.02
CA ASP A 44 -19.77 5.03 -4.97
C ASP A 44 -19.71 6.06 -3.83
N ALA A 45 -19.09 5.70 -2.70
CA ALA A 45 -18.82 6.59 -1.59
C ALA A 45 -17.63 7.57 -1.86
N GLY A 46 -16.93 7.40 -2.99
CA GLY A 46 -15.79 8.24 -3.38
C GLY A 46 -14.44 7.81 -2.79
N LEU A 47 -14.32 6.58 -2.24
CA LEU A 47 -13.06 6.00 -1.79
C LEU A 47 -12.27 5.48 -3.00
N ARG A 48 -11.66 6.40 -3.73
CA ARG A 48 -11.00 6.09 -5.01
C ARG A 48 -9.56 5.59 -4.86
N LEU A 49 -8.95 5.70 -3.70
CA LEU A 49 -7.67 5.06 -3.40
C LEU A 49 -7.94 3.69 -2.78
N ILE A 50 -7.48 2.65 -3.46
CA ILE A 50 -7.66 1.24 -3.07
C ILE A 50 -6.30 0.68 -2.73
N ASP A 51 -6.12 0.21 -1.49
CA ASP A 51 -4.89 -0.41 -1.00
C ASP A 51 -5.06 -1.93 -0.86
N THR A 52 -4.15 -2.68 -1.46
CA THR A 52 -4.12 -4.14 -1.43
C THR A 52 -2.69 -4.67 -1.23
N SER A 53 -2.50 -5.98 -1.34
CA SER A 53 -1.20 -6.65 -1.26
C SER A 53 -1.27 -8.08 -1.78
N PRO A 54 -0.20 -8.61 -2.39
CA PRO A 54 -0.04 -10.04 -2.64
C PRO A 54 -0.10 -10.90 -1.37
N PHE A 55 0.23 -10.32 -0.21
CA PHE A 55 0.10 -10.99 1.08
C PHE A 55 -1.35 -11.30 1.43
N TYR A 56 -2.29 -10.41 1.11
CA TYR A 56 -3.69 -10.56 1.51
C TYR A 56 -4.37 -11.72 0.79
N GLY A 57 -4.61 -12.80 1.55
CA GLY A 57 -5.15 -14.05 1.01
C GLY A 57 -4.25 -14.68 -0.05
N ARG A 58 -2.93 -14.50 0.04
CA ARG A 58 -1.95 -15.00 -0.95
C ARG A 58 -2.28 -14.59 -2.39
N GLY A 59 -2.71 -13.33 -2.55
CA GLY A 59 -3.07 -12.72 -3.83
C GLY A 59 -4.56 -12.76 -4.15
N MET A 60 -5.41 -13.39 -3.33
CA MET A 60 -6.86 -13.43 -3.55
C MET A 60 -7.47 -12.03 -3.54
N SER A 61 -7.00 -11.14 -2.66
CA SER A 61 -7.46 -9.75 -2.64
C SER A 61 -7.22 -9.04 -3.98
N GLU A 62 -6.05 -9.19 -4.59
CA GLU A 62 -5.75 -8.61 -5.91
C GLU A 62 -6.64 -9.22 -7.01
N VAL A 63 -6.89 -10.53 -6.99
CA VAL A 63 -7.77 -11.22 -7.97
C VAL A 63 -9.20 -10.68 -7.86
N LEU A 64 -9.76 -10.61 -6.66
CA LEU A 64 -11.12 -10.12 -6.43
C LEU A 64 -11.27 -8.64 -6.80
N LEU A 65 -10.26 -7.83 -6.51
CA LEU A 65 -10.22 -6.43 -6.96
C LEU A 65 -10.21 -6.33 -8.49
N GLY A 66 -9.37 -7.10 -9.17
CA GLY A 66 -9.32 -7.10 -10.64
C GLY A 66 -10.65 -7.49 -11.29
N ILE A 67 -11.44 -8.35 -10.63
CA ILE A 67 -12.80 -8.71 -11.08
C ILE A 67 -13.80 -7.59 -10.74
N ALA A 68 -13.78 -7.08 -9.52
CA ALA A 68 -14.71 -6.05 -9.06
C ALA A 68 -14.57 -4.72 -9.81
N LEU A 69 -13.34 -4.39 -10.24
CA LEU A 69 -13.01 -3.19 -11.00
C LEU A 69 -13.24 -3.35 -12.51
N ALA A 70 -13.61 -4.54 -12.97
CA ALA A 70 -13.92 -4.74 -14.38
C ALA A 70 -15.05 -3.80 -14.85
N GLY A 71 -14.77 -3.04 -15.93
CA GLY A 71 -15.70 -2.04 -16.48
C GLY A 71 -15.65 -0.66 -15.80
N VAL A 72 -14.90 -0.50 -14.71
CA VAL A 72 -14.61 0.83 -14.13
C VAL A 72 -13.45 1.46 -14.90
N PRO A 73 -13.61 2.68 -15.46
CA PRO A 73 -12.50 3.33 -16.17
C PRO A 73 -11.27 3.48 -15.26
N ARG A 74 -10.09 3.06 -15.74
CA ARG A 74 -8.85 3.02 -14.95
C ARG A 74 -8.48 4.37 -14.31
N ARG A 75 -8.82 5.47 -14.96
CA ARG A 75 -8.60 6.83 -14.47
C ARG A 75 -9.47 7.23 -13.28
N ASP A 76 -10.51 6.47 -12.95
CA ASP A 76 -11.48 6.81 -11.91
C ASP A 76 -11.07 6.29 -10.52
N TYR A 77 -10.00 5.52 -10.43
CA TYR A 77 -9.46 5.01 -9.17
C TYR A 77 -7.93 4.95 -9.17
N LEU A 78 -7.36 4.88 -7.98
CA LEU A 78 -5.94 4.74 -7.72
C LEU A 78 -5.68 3.39 -7.07
N LEU A 79 -4.68 2.65 -7.56
CA LEU A 79 -4.27 1.36 -7.01
C LEU A 79 -2.94 1.49 -6.26
N CYS A 80 -2.98 1.11 -4.99
CA CYS A 80 -1.81 0.87 -4.17
C CYS A 80 -1.72 -0.64 -3.91
N THR A 81 -0.61 -1.27 -4.28
CA THR A 81 -0.29 -2.64 -3.88
C THR A 81 1.10 -2.71 -3.28
N LYS A 82 1.53 -3.89 -2.87
CA LYS A 82 2.78 -4.06 -2.14
C LYS A 82 3.60 -5.21 -2.74
N LEU A 83 4.85 -5.35 -2.29
CA LEU A 83 5.71 -6.47 -2.65
C LEU A 83 6.62 -6.87 -1.48
N GLY A 84 7.30 -7.98 -1.61
CA GLY A 84 8.29 -8.45 -0.66
C GLY A 84 7.78 -9.35 0.45
N ARG A 85 6.51 -9.22 0.87
CA ARG A 85 5.83 -10.12 1.81
C ARG A 85 4.73 -10.89 1.08
N TYR A 86 4.78 -12.22 1.12
CA TYR A 86 3.85 -13.09 0.38
C TYR A 86 3.11 -14.10 1.25
N ASP A 87 3.62 -14.39 2.47
CA ASP A 87 2.96 -15.18 3.49
C ASP A 87 3.49 -14.76 4.88
N LEU A 88 3.00 -15.37 5.97
CA LEU A 88 3.40 -15.07 7.34
C LEU A 88 4.92 -15.18 7.56
N GLY A 89 5.56 -16.16 6.97
CA GLY A 89 7.01 -16.39 7.05
C GLY A 89 7.73 -16.28 5.72
N HIS A 90 7.08 -15.77 4.67
CA HIS A 90 7.68 -15.71 3.35
C HIS A 90 7.93 -14.27 2.93
N PHE A 91 9.19 -13.87 3.02
CA PHE A 91 9.69 -12.56 2.62
C PHE A 91 10.75 -12.73 1.52
N ASP A 92 10.59 -12.02 0.41
CA ASP A 92 11.58 -11.98 -0.68
C ASP A 92 11.58 -10.59 -1.32
N PHE A 93 12.60 -9.82 -0.99
CA PHE A 93 12.83 -8.46 -1.46
C PHE A 93 13.95 -8.39 -2.51
N SER A 94 14.33 -9.53 -3.10
CA SER A 94 15.35 -9.56 -4.15
C SER A 94 14.92 -8.79 -5.40
N ALA A 95 15.89 -8.24 -6.12
CA ALA A 95 15.65 -7.48 -7.36
C ALA A 95 14.87 -8.29 -8.39
N ARG A 96 15.14 -9.61 -8.51
CA ARG A 96 14.40 -10.51 -9.40
C ARG A 96 12.92 -10.58 -8.99
N ARG A 97 12.68 -10.78 -7.67
CA ARG A 97 11.32 -10.93 -7.15
C ARG A 97 10.50 -9.64 -7.27
N VAL A 98 11.14 -8.48 -7.22
CA VAL A 98 10.47 -7.18 -7.44
C VAL A 98 9.78 -7.15 -8.81
N ALA A 99 10.51 -7.44 -9.88
CA ALA A 99 9.95 -7.41 -11.24
C ALA A 99 8.84 -8.45 -11.42
N GLU A 100 9.09 -9.70 -11.00
CA GLU A 100 8.12 -10.80 -11.07
C GLU A 100 6.82 -10.46 -10.30
N SER A 101 6.95 -9.90 -9.09
CA SER A 101 5.81 -9.54 -8.25
C SER A 101 4.93 -8.47 -8.89
N ILE A 102 5.53 -7.46 -9.49
CA ILE A 102 4.77 -6.41 -10.19
C ILE A 102 3.99 -7.00 -11.37
N ASP A 103 4.61 -7.84 -12.18
CA ASP A 103 3.92 -8.45 -13.33
C ASP A 103 2.76 -9.36 -12.88
N VAL A 104 2.94 -10.10 -11.80
CA VAL A 104 1.86 -10.91 -11.20
C VAL A 104 0.73 -10.03 -10.67
N SER A 105 1.06 -8.93 -9.97
CA SER A 105 0.05 -8.00 -9.45
C SER A 105 -0.74 -7.31 -10.58
N LEU A 106 -0.06 -6.86 -11.63
CA LEU A 106 -0.71 -6.30 -12.82
C LEU A 106 -1.69 -7.29 -13.47
N HIS A 107 -1.27 -8.55 -13.60
CA HIS A 107 -2.11 -9.62 -14.14
C HIS A 107 -3.35 -9.87 -13.27
N ARG A 108 -3.18 -10.00 -11.95
CA ARG A 108 -4.29 -10.23 -11.00
C ARG A 108 -5.27 -9.06 -10.96
N LEU A 109 -4.75 -7.83 -10.93
CA LEU A 109 -5.52 -6.59 -10.91
C LEU A 109 -6.11 -6.21 -12.27
N ARG A 110 -5.72 -6.92 -13.36
CA ARG A 110 -6.17 -6.68 -14.74
C ARG A 110 -5.93 -5.25 -15.21
N THR A 111 -4.75 -4.74 -14.96
CA THR A 111 -4.33 -3.38 -15.29
C THR A 111 -2.93 -3.36 -15.88
N ASP A 112 -2.58 -2.32 -16.60
CA ASP A 112 -1.26 -2.11 -17.21
C ASP A 112 -0.32 -1.29 -16.32
N HIS A 113 -0.85 -0.62 -15.29
CA HIS A 113 -0.05 0.18 -14.36
C HIS A 113 -0.62 0.22 -12.94
N LEU A 114 0.26 0.51 -11.99
CA LEU A 114 -0.02 0.73 -10.57
C LEU A 114 0.30 2.19 -10.22
N ASP A 115 -0.56 2.82 -9.42
CA ASP A 115 -0.29 4.20 -8.99
C ASP A 115 0.76 4.22 -7.90
N ILE A 116 0.67 3.33 -6.91
CA ILE A 116 1.60 3.25 -5.78
C ILE A 116 2.02 1.79 -5.57
N VAL A 117 3.31 1.57 -5.34
CA VAL A 117 3.83 0.28 -4.87
C VAL A 117 4.69 0.46 -3.62
N LEU A 118 4.41 -0.32 -2.59
CA LEU A 118 5.13 -0.29 -1.33
C LEU A 118 5.93 -1.58 -1.10
N CYS A 119 7.15 -1.46 -0.60
CA CYS A 119 7.83 -2.56 0.07
C CYS A 119 7.07 -2.89 1.36
N HIS A 120 6.58 -4.12 1.53
CA HIS A 120 5.62 -4.49 2.57
C HIS A 120 6.31 -4.95 3.85
N ASP A 121 6.06 -4.23 4.96
CA ASP A 121 6.53 -4.61 6.30
C ASP A 121 8.04 -4.86 6.33
N VAL A 122 8.80 -3.82 5.98
CA VAL A 122 10.26 -3.89 5.76
C VAL A 122 11.07 -4.18 7.02
N GLU A 123 10.46 -4.13 8.20
CA GLU A 123 11.10 -4.47 9.47
C GLU A 123 11.50 -5.94 9.63
N PHE A 124 10.97 -6.83 8.79
CA PHE A 124 11.27 -8.27 8.85
C PHE A 124 12.51 -8.68 8.07
N VAL A 125 13.18 -7.74 7.41
CA VAL A 125 14.41 -7.98 6.65
C VAL A 125 15.47 -6.91 6.96
N PRO A 126 16.75 -7.13 6.62
CA PRO A 126 17.76 -6.09 6.76
C PRO A 126 17.39 -4.85 5.93
N LEU A 127 17.27 -3.68 6.56
CA LEU A 127 16.91 -2.43 5.89
C LEU A 127 17.87 -2.07 4.75
N ARG A 128 19.14 -2.48 4.87
CA ARG A 128 20.15 -2.31 3.83
C ARG A 128 19.73 -2.99 2.51
N GLN A 129 19.11 -4.18 2.56
CA GLN A 129 18.58 -4.84 1.37
C GLN A 129 17.50 -3.99 0.68
N ILE A 130 16.63 -3.37 1.48
CA ILE A 130 15.60 -2.48 0.93
C ILE A 130 16.23 -1.31 0.17
N VAL A 131 17.27 -0.67 0.75
CA VAL A 131 17.93 0.49 0.13
C VAL A 131 18.78 0.10 -1.07
N ASP A 132 19.65 -0.90 -0.91
CA ASP A 132 20.70 -1.20 -1.89
C ASP A 132 20.20 -2.07 -3.06
N GLU A 133 19.11 -2.82 -2.87
CA GLU A 133 18.61 -3.76 -3.88
C GLU A 133 17.16 -3.48 -4.28
N THR A 134 16.23 -3.53 -3.32
CA THR A 134 14.78 -3.54 -3.60
C THR A 134 14.30 -2.23 -4.22
N LEU A 135 14.63 -1.09 -3.60
CA LEU A 135 14.22 0.23 -4.11
C LEU A 135 14.90 0.55 -5.44
N GLN A 136 16.13 0.08 -5.67
CA GLN A 136 16.82 0.22 -6.95
C GLN A 136 16.12 -0.58 -8.06
N ALA A 137 15.64 -1.77 -7.75
CA ALA A 137 14.86 -2.58 -8.69
C ALA A 137 13.48 -1.95 -8.96
N LEU A 138 12.81 -1.44 -7.92
CA LEU A 138 11.54 -0.72 -8.09
C LEU A 138 11.68 0.54 -8.95
N GLU A 139 12.78 1.28 -8.80
CA GLU A 139 13.06 2.44 -9.65
C GLU A 139 13.15 2.05 -11.14
N LYS A 140 13.79 0.93 -11.46
CA LYS A 140 13.82 0.41 -12.85
C LYS A 140 12.43 0.04 -13.36
N VAL A 141 11.59 -0.54 -12.51
CA VAL A 141 10.19 -0.84 -12.85
C VAL A 141 9.39 0.46 -13.06
N ARG A 142 9.61 1.47 -12.23
CA ARG A 142 9.01 2.81 -12.41
C ARG A 142 9.39 3.43 -13.76
N GLN A 143 10.65 3.36 -14.15
CA GLN A 143 11.12 3.86 -15.44
C GLN A 143 10.49 3.13 -16.64
N SER A 144 10.05 1.88 -16.47
CA SER A 144 9.30 1.16 -17.50
C SER A 144 7.83 1.59 -17.63
N GLY A 145 7.34 2.47 -16.76
CA GLY A 145 5.97 2.98 -16.77
C GLY A 145 4.94 2.09 -16.05
N LYS A 146 5.34 0.94 -15.52
CA LYS A 146 4.44 0.01 -14.80
C LYS A 146 4.01 0.53 -13.42
N VAL A 147 4.80 1.41 -12.81
CA VAL A 147 4.57 1.97 -11.47
C VAL A 147 4.81 3.48 -11.52
N ARG A 148 3.95 4.26 -10.86
CA ARG A 148 4.11 5.73 -10.82
C ARG A 148 4.88 6.20 -9.59
N TYR A 149 4.49 5.71 -8.41
CA TYR A 149 5.07 6.11 -7.11
C TYR A 149 5.50 4.89 -6.31
N ILE A 150 6.62 5.04 -5.59
CA ILE A 150 7.23 3.96 -4.82
C ILE A 150 7.42 4.37 -3.36
N GLY A 151 7.37 3.39 -2.47
CA GLY A 151 7.58 3.62 -1.06
C GLY A 151 7.70 2.33 -0.26
N PHE A 152 7.43 2.43 1.04
CA PHE A 152 7.43 1.26 1.92
C PHE A 152 6.37 1.36 3.01
N SER A 153 6.05 0.22 3.60
CA SER A 153 5.21 0.13 4.79
C SER A 153 5.93 -0.57 5.94
N GLY A 154 5.52 -0.26 7.14
CA GLY A 154 6.04 -0.92 8.34
C GLY A 154 5.41 -0.43 9.62
N TYR A 155 5.80 -1.07 10.74
CA TYR A 155 5.23 -0.80 12.06
C TYR A 155 6.17 0.05 12.95
N PRO A 156 7.45 -0.30 13.18
CA PRO A 156 8.31 0.45 14.09
C PRO A 156 8.67 1.83 13.52
N GLN A 157 8.47 2.90 14.29
CA GLN A 157 8.80 4.27 13.85
C GLN A 157 10.25 4.43 13.38
N LYS A 158 11.18 3.73 14.02
CA LYS A 158 12.61 3.79 13.68
C LYS A 158 12.89 3.49 12.21
N ILE A 159 12.12 2.59 11.56
CA ILE A 159 12.38 2.24 10.16
C ILE A 159 12.10 3.41 9.22
N PHE A 160 11.11 4.24 9.54
CA PHE A 160 10.78 5.41 8.73
C PHE A 160 11.93 6.44 8.78
N HIS A 161 12.49 6.68 9.96
CA HIS A 161 13.64 7.58 10.11
C HIS A 161 14.85 7.05 9.33
N VAL A 162 15.24 5.79 9.57
CA VAL A 162 16.42 5.19 8.94
C VAL A 162 16.28 5.12 7.42
N LEU A 163 15.16 4.66 6.89
CA LEU A 163 15.01 4.51 5.44
C LEU A 163 14.88 5.84 4.72
N CYS A 164 14.17 6.82 5.30
CA CYS A 164 13.98 8.12 4.67
C CYS A 164 15.26 8.99 4.72
N GLU A 165 16.23 8.67 5.59
CA GLU A 165 17.56 9.26 5.54
C GLU A 165 18.46 8.65 4.45
N GLN A 166 18.25 7.37 4.12
CA GLN A 166 19.13 6.60 3.23
C GLN A 166 18.59 6.44 1.80
N ALA A 167 17.29 6.62 1.59
CA ALA A 167 16.66 6.42 0.29
C ALA A 167 15.60 7.48 0.01
N ARG A 168 15.41 7.79 -1.27
CA ARG A 168 14.29 8.63 -1.71
C ARG A 168 13.09 7.74 -2.00
N VAL A 169 11.96 8.06 -1.36
CA VAL A 169 10.65 7.43 -1.60
C VAL A 169 9.59 8.52 -1.73
N ASP A 170 8.52 8.20 -2.44
CA ASP A 170 7.43 9.15 -2.69
C ASP A 170 6.42 9.16 -1.53
N CYS A 171 6.20 8.00 -0.91
CA CYS A 171 5.24 7.86 0.19
C CYS A 171 5.56 6.68 1.10
N VAL A 172 4.95 6.71 2.28
CA VAL A 172 5.03 5.62 3.26
C VAL A 172 3.65 5.28 3.81
N LEU A 173 3.50 4.05 4.32
CA LEU A 173 2.32 3.61 5.03
C LEU A 173 2.71 3.06 6.40
N ASN A 174 2.17 3.66 7.45
CA ASN A 174 2.21 3.10 8.79
C ASN A 174 0.88 2.43 9.14
N TYR A 175 0.88 1.54 10.13
CA TYR A 175 -0.35 0.98 10.66
C TYR A 175 -0.33 0.91 12.19
N ASN A 176 -1.50 1.16 12.82
CA ASN A 176 -1.70 1.16 14.27
C ASN A 176 -0.77 2.10 15.08
N GLN A 177 -0.08 3.05 14.44
CA GLN A 177 0.83 4.00 15.11
C GLN A 177 0.27 5.43 15.18
N TYR A 178 -0.84 5.67 14.49
CA TYR A 178 -1.61 6.91 14.61
C TYR A 178 -3.09 6.56 14.75
N THR A 179 -3.54 6.51 15.99
CA THR A 179 -4.89 6.10 16.42
C THR A 179 -5.38 7.05 17.51
N LEU A 180 -6.61 6.89 17.98
CA LEU A 180 -7.11 7.65 19.14
C LEU A 180 -6.33 7.34 20.44
N GLN A 181 -5.63 6.20 20.52
CA GLN A 181 -4.87 5.78 21.70
C GLN A 181 -3.37 6.07 21.59
N ASN A 182 -2.87 6.28 20.38
CA ASN A 182 -1.44 6.47 20.12
C ASN A 182 -1.26 7.50 19.01
N THR A 183 -0.71 8.67 19.32
CA THR A 183 -0.44 9.76 18.37
C THR A 183 1.05 9.92 18.06
N ARG A 184 1.93 9.09 18.63
CA ARG A 184 3.38 9.24 18.52
C ARG A 184 3.89 9.34 17.09
N PHE A 185 3.29 8.61 16.16
CA PHE A 185 3.68 8.71 14.76
C PHE A 185 3.41 10.11 14.18
N ALA A 186 2.27 10.71 14.55
CA ALA A 186 1.94 12.07 14.15
C ALA A 186 2.86 13.10 14.79
N ASP A 187 3.24 12.91 16.05
CA ASP A 187 4.02 13.87 16.81
C ASP A 187 5.52 13.81 16.48
N GLU A 188 6.06 12.60 16.25
CA GLU A 188 7.49 12.36 16.13
C GLU A 188 7.96 12.10 14.68
N THR A 189 7.14 11.45 13.84
CA THR A 189 7.55 10.95 12.53
C THR A 189 6.99 11.78 11.37
N ILE A 190 5.71 12.13 11.39
CA ILE A 190 5.08 12.90 10.30
C ILE A 190 5.83 14.20 10.00
N PRO A 191 6.24 15.02 11.00
CA PRO A 191 6.97 16.26 10.69
C PRO A 191 8.28 16.05 9.91
N LEU A 192 8.99 14.95 10.17
CA LEU A 192 10.22 14.60 9.44
C LEU A 192 9.91 14.19 7.99
N LEU A 193 8.84 13.43 7.78
CA LEU A 193 8.42 13.01 6.46
C LEU A 193 7.89 14.17 5.62
N GLU A 194 7.11 15.06 6.22
CA GLU A 194 6.60 16.28 5.58
C GLU A 194 7.73 17.22 5.16
N ALA A 195 8.75 17.39 5.99
CA ALA A 195 9.92 18.20 5.65
C ALA A 195 10.68 17.67 4.42
N GLN A 196 10.55 16.38 4.13
CA GLN A 196 11.13 15.72 2.94
C GLN A 196 10.14 15.63 1.77
N GLY A 197 8.91 16.09 1.94
CA GLY A 197 7.86 16.01 0.92
C GLY A 197 7.27 14.61 0.73
N ILE A 198 7.52 13.69 1.67
CA ILE A 198 7.06 12.30 1.61
C ILE A 198 5.57 12.23 2.00
N GLY A 199 4.77 11.59 1.15
CA GLY A 199 3.36 11.34 1.44
C GLY A 199 3.15 10.29 2.53
N VAL A 200 2.16 10.48 3.39
CA VAL A 200 1.87 9.56 4.50
C VAL A 200 0.47 8.97 4.37
N MET A 201 0.40 7.65 4.42
CA MET A 201 -0.83 6.88 4.56
C MET A 201 -0.88 6.23 5.94
N ASN A 202 -2.02 6.33 6.63
CA ASN A 202 -2.23 5.73 7.94
C ASN A 202 -3.26 4.61 7.88
N ALA A 203 -2.85 3.39 8.12
CA ALA A 203 -3.71 2.22 8.18
C ALA A 203 -4.00 1.80 9.63
N GLY A 204 -5.12 1.11 9.85
CA GLY A 204 -5.51 0.61 11.16
C GLY A 204 -5.83 1.71 12.19
N PRO A 205 -6.53 2.80 11.85
CA PRO A 205 -6.79 3.90 12.79
C PRO A 205 -7.65 3.48 14.00
N PHE A 206 -8.31 2.32 13.92
CA PHE A 206 -9.12 1.73 14.99
C PHE A 206 -8.37 0.68 15.83
N SER A 207 -7.02 0.71 15.83
CA SER A 207 -6.16 -0.17 16.65
C SER A 207 -6.49 -1.65 16.50
N ALA A 208 -6.50 -2.16 15.25
CA ALA A 208 -6.82 -3.55 14.92
C ALA A 208 -8.18 -4.01 15.49
N ARG A 209 -9.21 -3.20 15.37
CA ARG A 209 -10.59 -3.41 15.84
C ARG A 209 -10.83 -3.19 17.34
N LEU A 210 -9.84 -2.75 18.09
CA LEU A 210 -10.03 -2.45 19.52
C LEU A 210 -11.08 -1.35 19.78
N LEU A 211 -11.30 -0.47 18.79
CA LEU A 211 -12.24 0.66 18.88
C LEU A 211 -13.51 0.43 18.03
N THR A 212 -13.80 -0.82 17.66
CA THR A 212 -15.02 -1.19 16.91
C THR A 212 -15.70 -2.37 17.60
N ASP A 213 -17.01 -2.49 17.43
CA ASP A 213 -17.81 -3.63 17.89
C ASP A 213 -17.47 -4.91 17.12
#